data_91db88fb127c0075b5681fc18dfc145a
#
_entry.id   91db88fb127c0075b5681fc18dfc145a
#
_cell.length_a   1.000
_cell.length_b   1.000
_cell.length_c   1.000
_cell.angle_alpha   90.00
_cell.angle_beta   90.00
_cell.angle_gamma   90.00
#
_symmetry.space_group_name_H-M   'P 1'
#
loop_
_entity.id
_entity.type
_entity.pdbx_description
1 polymer ?
#
loop_
_entity_poly.entity_id
_entity_poly.type
_entity_poly.pdbx_seq_one_letter_code
_entity_poly.pdbx_strand_id
1 'polypeptide(L)'
;NAVKAAIIGIILIMIFMIVLYGILGVVASIGLALYSMLTVLFIYWFEITLTLPGIAGIILGIGMAVDANVIVFARIREEIAGGKSVLAAVNEGYKKALSAILDGQVTTFIAALVLMVLGSGTVKGFAYTLMISIILSLFTALFIAKYLTRAFYGVGVRAEKFYGKAKKRKVIRFVQN
;
A
#
# COMPACT_ATOMS: atom_id res chain seq x y z
N ASN A 1 -22.63 13.36 -2.45
CA ASN A 1 -22.15 13.12 -1.07
C ASN A 1 -21.09 11.99 -0.98
N ALA A 2 -21.17 10.89 -1.78
CA ALA A 2 -20.20 9.80 -1.75
C ALA A 2 -18.77 10.24 -2.11
N VAL A 3 -18.59 11.09 -3.12
CA VAL A 3 -17.28 11.63 -3.52
C VAL A 3 -16.65 12.47 -2.40
N LYS A 4 -17.43 13.29 -1.71
CA LYS A 4 -16.93 14.07 -0.56
C LYS A 4 -16.47 13.16 0.57
N ALA A 5 -17.23 12.11 0.88
CA ALA A 5 -16.84 11.13 1.89
C ALA A 5 -15.55 10.38 1.52
N ALA A 6 -15.40 10.00 0.25
CA ALA A 6 -14.19 9.35 -0.26
C ALA A 6 -12.96 10.26 -0.13
N ILE A 7 -13.07 11.55 -0.52
CA ILE A 7 -11.98 12.53 -0.39
C ILE A 7 -11.59 12.73 1.07
N ILE A 8 -12.56 12.90 1.97
CA ILE A 8 -12.30 13.04 3.41
C ILE A 8 -11.60 11.78 3.95
N GLY A 9 -12.07 10.60 3.56
CA GLY A 9 -11.46 9.33 3.95
C GLY A 9 -9.99 9.23 3.49
N ILE A 10 -9.70 9.57 2.24
CA ILE A 10 -8.32 9.58 1.71
C ILE A 10 -7.44 10.55 2.49
N ILE A 11 -7.91 11.77 2.75
CA ILE A 11 -7.15 12.77 3.52
C ILE A 11 -6.85 12.27 4.94
N LEU A 12 -7.84 11.68 5.62
CA LEU A 12 -7.65 11.12 6.96
C LEU A 12 -6.61 9.99 6.96
N ILE A 13 -6.67 9.10 5.97
CA ILE A 13 -5.68 8.01 5.81
C ILE A 13 -4.29 8.59 5.58
N MET A 14 -4.14 9.60 4.71
CA MET A 14 -2.85 10.24 4.45
C MET A 14 -2.26 10.87 5.71
N ILE A 15 -3.06 11.62 6.47
CA ILE A 15 -2.63 12.21 7.75
C ILE A 15 -2.20 11.11 8.73
N PHE A 16 -3.00 10.08 8.90
CA PHE A 16 -2.70 8.95 9.77
C PHE A 16 -1.38 8.26 9.40
N MET A 17 -1.16 8.00 8.11
CA MET A 17 0.07 7.39 7.61
C MET A 17 1.29 8.27 7.86
N ILE A 18 1.20 9.59 7.66
CA ILE A 18 2.30 10.53 7.91
C ILE A 18 2.64 10.57 9.40
N VAL A 19 1.63 10.61 10.27
CA VAL A 19 1.84 10.65 11.72
C VAL A 19 2.50 9.38 12.25
N LEU A 20 2.08 8.19 11.75
CA LEU A 20 2.62 6.92 12.22
C LEU A 20 3.98 6.55 11.60
N TYR A 21 4.17 6.83 10.32
CA TYR A 21 5.31 6.32 9.55
C TYR A 21 6.31 7.41 9.12
N GLY A 22 6.04 8.69 9.42
CA GLY A 22 6.93 9.79 9.05
C GLY A 22 7.14 9.87 7.54
N ILE A 23 8.39 9.80 7.08
CA ILE A 23 8.72 9.89 5.65
C ILE A 23 8.16 8.72 4.83
N LEU A 24 8.14 7.52 5.38
CA LEU A 24 7.47 6.39 4.73
C LEU A 24 5.98 6.67 4.53
N GLY A 25 5.34 7.37 5.49
CA GLY A 25 3.97 7.84 5.37
C GLY A 25 3.77 8.86 4.25
N VAL A 26 4.73 9.77 4.04
CA VAL A 26 4.71 10.71 2.89
C VAL A 26 4.81 9.95 1.57
N VAL A 27 5.72 8.98 1.48
CA VAL A 27 5.82 8.10 0.30
C VAL A 27 4.52 7.37 0.02
N ALA A 28 3.89 6.80 1.07
CA ALA A 28 2.58 6.14 0.93
C ALA A 28 1.50 7.10 0.46
N SER A 29 1.49 8.33 0.96
CA SER A 29 0.52 9.36 0.56
C SER A 29 0.66 9.73 -0.92
N ILE A 30 1.89 9.88 -1.41
CA ILE A 30 2.14 10.12 -2.84
C ILE A 30 1.72 8.89 -3.65
N GLY A 31 2.07 7.68 -3.18
CA GLY A 31 1.65 6.42 -3.82
C GLY A 31 0.13 6.28 -3.89
N LEU A 32 -0.58 6.64 -2.82
CA LEU A 32 -2.04 6.63 -2.76
C LEU A 32 -2.68 7.65 -3.72
N ALA A 33 -2.11 8.85 -3.82
CA ALA A 33 -2.57 9.86 -4.77
C ALA A 33 -2.41 9.37 -6.22
N LEU A 34 -1.25 8.80 -6.55
CA LEU A 34 -0.99 8.20 -7.87
C LEU A 34 -1.90 7.00 -8.14
N TYR A 35 -2.10 6.12 -7.16
CA TYR A 35 -3.04 5.01 -7.25
C TYR A 35 -4.46 5.50 -7.57
N SER A 36 -4.94 6.51 -6.84
CA SER A 36 -6.29 7.07 -7.04
C SER A 36 -6.43 7.68 -8.44
N MET A 37 -5.41 8.42 -8.90
CA MET A 37 -5.39 9.01 -10.24
C MET A 37 -5.38 7.92 -11.32
N LEU A 38 -4.55 6.89 -11.19
CA LEU A 38 -4.50 5.77 -12.12
C LEU A 38 -5.82 5.00 -12.14
N THR A 39 -6.44 4.77 -10.98
CA THR A 39 -7.73 4.08 -10.89
C THR A 39 -8.81 4.82 -11.69
N VAL A 40 -8.91 6.15 -11.53
CA VAL A 40 -9.87 6.96 -12.29
C VAL A 40 -9.55 6.91 -13.78
N LEU A 41 -8.27 7.01 -14.15
CA LEU A 41 -7.83 6.95 -15.55
C LEU A 41 -8.19 5.61 -16.21
N PHE A 42 -7.95 4.49 -15.51
CA PHE A 42 -8.29 3.15 -16.02
C PHE A 42 -9.80 2.94 -16.14
N ILE A 43 -10.59 3.40 -15.18
CA ILE A 43 -12.05 3.33 -15.24
C ILE A 43 -12.56 4.09 -16.45
N TYR A 44 -12.02 5.28 -16.71
CA TYR A 44 -12.36 6.10 -17.87
C TYR A 44 -11.94 5.42 -19.18
N TRP A 45 -10.72 4.89 -19.25
CA TRP A 45 -10.20 4.29 -20.48
C TRP A 45 -10.93 3.00 -20.89
N PHE A 46 -11.29 2.17 -19.90
CA PHE A 46 -12.02 0.92 -20.13
C PHE A 46 -13.55 1.12 -20.18
N GLU A 47 -14.03 2.35 -20.13
CA GLU A 47 -15.46 2.70 -20.16
C GLU A 47 -16.29 1.92 -19.13
N ILE A 48 -15.71 1.67 -17.95
CA ILE A 48 -16.34 0.87 -16.91
C ILE A 48 -17.50 1.64 -16.29
N THR A 49 -18.70 1.09 -16.42
CA THR A 49 -19.88 1.68 -15.79
C THR A 49 -19.76 1.62 -14.26
N LEU A 50 -19.70 2.79 -13.64
CA LEU A 50 -19.67 2.93 -12.19
C LEU A 50 -21.04 2.60 -11.61
N THR A 51 -21.14 1.38 -11.09
CA THR A 51 -22.29 0.94 -10.29
C THR A 51 -22.05 1.24 -8.80
N LEU A 52 -23.09 1.25 -7.98
CA LEU A 52 -22.94 1.44 -6.55
C LEU A 52 -21.98 0.40 -5.92
N PRO A 53 -22.06 -0.90 -6.21
CA PRO A 53 -21.04 -1.86 -5.80
C PRO A 53 -19.65 -1.59 -6.41
N GLY A 54 -19.57 -1.05 -7.64
CA GLY A 54 -18.31 -0.65 -8.27
C GLY A 54 -17.58 0.43 -7.49
N ILE A 55 -18.30 1.44 -6.98
CA ILE A 55 -17.75 2.46 -6.09
C ILE A 55 -17.23 1.83 -4.79
N ALA A 56 -17.95 0.87 -4.23
CA ALA A 56 -17.48 0.14 -3.05
C ALA A 56 -16.18 -0.65 -3.34
N GLY A 57 -16.03 -1.22 -4.55
CA GLY A 57 -14.80 -1.87 -5.01
C GLY A 57 -13.60 -0.92 -5.06
N ILE A 58 -13.79 0.32 -5.52
CA ILE A 58 -12.75 1.36 -5.52
C ILE A 58 -12.33 1.72 -4.09
N ILE A 59 -13.29 1.94 -3.19
CA ILE A 59 -13.02 2.28 -1.79
C ILE A 59 -12.25 1.15 -1.10
N LEU A 60 -12.66 -0.10 -1.33
CA LEU A 60 -11.95 -1.28 -0.84
C LEU A 60 -10.52 -1.33 -1.40
N GLY A 61 -10.34 -1.03 -2.69
CA GLY A 61 -9.03 -0.97 -3.34
C GLY A 61 -8.10 0.08 -2.74
N ILE A 62 -8.62 1.24 -2.34
CA ILE A 62 -7.85 2.26 -1.61
C ILE A 62 -7.33 1.68 -0.28
N GLY A 63 -8.17 0.98 0.47
CA GLY A 63 -7.76 0.31 1.71
C GLY A 63 -6.63 -0.69 1.48
N MET A 64 -6.76 -1.54 0.45
CA MET A 64 -5.73 -2.55 0.10
C MET A 64 -4.43 -1.92 -0.38
N ALA A 65 -4.48 -0.80 -1.11
CA ALA A 65 -3.28 -0.08 -1.54
C ALA A 65 -2.50 0.49 -0.35
N VAL A 66 -3.20 1.01 0.65
CA VAL A 66 -2.59 1.49 1.90
C VAL A 66 -2.00 0.31 2.68
N ASP A 67 -2.74 -0.78 2.83
CA ASP A 67 -2.31 -1.96 3.59
C ASP A 67 -1.03 -2.58 3.03
N ALA A 68 -0.91 -2.68 1.71
CA ALA A 68 0.32 -3.13 1.05
C ALA A 68 1.53 -2.27 1.45
N ASN A 69 1.38 -0.94 1.50
CA ASN A 69 2.44 -0.03 1.96
C ASN A 69 2.75 -0.21 3.45
N VAL A 70 1.74 -0.40 4.29
CA VAL A 70 1.90 -0.65 5.74
C VAL A 70 2.72 -1.91 5.99
N ILE A 71 2.44 -3.01 5.28
CA ILE A 71 3.19 -4.26 5.40
C ILE A 71 4.66 -4.03 5.04
N VAL A 72 4.95 -3.34 3.94
CA VAL A 72 6.33 -3.01 3.54
C VAL A 72 7.02 -2.17 4.62
N PHE A 73 6.37 -1.14 5.12
CA PHE A 73 6.96 -0.22 6.11
C PHE A 73 7.21 -0.90 7.45
N ALA A 74 6.32 -1.80 7.86
CA ALA A 74 6.54 -2.62 9.05
C ALA A 74 7.81 -3.48 8.90
N ARG A 75 8.01 -4.11 7.74
CA ARG A 75 9.23 -4.89 7.46
C ARG A 75 10.49 -4.04 7.41
N ILE A 76 10.43 -2.87 6.78
CA ILE A 76 11.58 -1.93 6.78
C ILE A 76 11.96 -1.54 8.21
N ARG A 77 10.98 -1.22 9.06
CA ARG A 77 11.23 -0.89 10.46
C ARG A 77 11.82 -2.04 11.26
N GLU A 78 11.37 -3.27 11.02
CA GLU A 78 11.94 -4.48 11.65
C GLU A 78 13.42 -4.63 11.28
N GLU A 79 13.79 -4.43 10.01
CA GLU A 79 15.17 -4.52 9.55
C GLU A 79 16.06 -3.41 10.12
N ILE A 80 15.55 -2.18 10.24
CA ILE A 80 16.25 -1.07 10.90
C ILE A 80 16.45 -1.37 12.39
N ALA A 81 15.42 -1.90 13.06
CA ALA A 81 15.51 -2.30 14.46
C ALA A 81 16.51 -3.45 14.68
N GLY A 82 16.73 -4.28 13.67
CA GLY A 82 17.75 -5.33 13.62
C GLY A 82 19.18 -4.82 13.40
N GLY A 83 19.38 -3.49 13.26
CA GLY A 83 20.70 -2.86 13.12
C GLY A 83 21.20 -2.72 11.68
N LYS A 84 20.36 -2.96 10.67
CA LYS A 84 20.72 -2.73 9.27
C LYS A 84 20.70 -1.24 8.92
N SER A 85 21.55 -0.84 7.98
CA SER A 85 21.48 0.52 7.40
C SER A 85 20.13 0.73 6.71
N VAL A 86 19.67 1.99 6.64
CA VAL A 86 18.37 2.35 6.04
C VAL A 86 18.23 1.78 4.63
N LEU A 87 19.25 1.90 3.78
CA LEU A 87 19.20 1.39 2.41
C LEU A 87 19.08 -0.14 2.35
N ALA A 88 19.84 -0.85 3.19
CA ALA A 88 19.75 -2.31 3.29
C ALA A 88 18.38 -2.74 3.83
N ALA A 89 17.86 -2.03 4.84
CA ALA A 89 16.55 -2.27 5.43
C ALA A 89 15.42 -2.06 4.42
N VAL A 90 15.49 -1.02 3.59
CA VAL A 90 14.53 -0.78 2.51
C VAL A 90 14.53 -1.97 1.53
N ASN A 91 15.70 -2.38 1.04
CA ASN A 91 15.78 -3.48 0.07
C ASN A 91 15.25 -4.80 0.64
N GLU A 92 15.67 -5.15 1.85
CA GLU A 92 15.23 -6.39 2.52
C GLU A 92 13.76 -6.33 2.94
N GLY A 93 13.30 -5.18 3.42
CA GLY A 93 11.90 -4.97 3.78
C GLY A 93 10.95 -5.20 2.63
N TYR A 94 11.25 -4.64 1.45
CA TYR A 94 10.47 -4.90 0.24
C TYR A 94 10.52 -6.37 -0.19
N LYS A 95 11.69 -7.01 -0.12
CA LYS A 95 11.83 -8.42 -0.46
C LYS A 95 11.01 -9.34 0.46
N LYS A 96 11.05 -9.08 1.77
CA LYS A 96 10.30 -9.87 2.76
C LYS A 96 8.79 -9.60 2.74
N ALA A 97 8.39 -8.36 2.43
CA ALA A 97 6.98 -8.00 2.31
C ALA A 97 6.31 -8.59 1.07
N LEU A 98 7.09 -8.84 0.00
CA LEU A 98 6.56 -9.24 -1.30
C LEU A 98 5.69 -10.49 -1.23
N SER A 99 6.14 -11.55 -0.54
CA SER A 99 5.36 -12.79 -0.45
C SER A 99 4.03 -12.57 0.29
N ALA A 100 4.06 -11.87 1.42
CA ALA A 100 2.85 -11.59 2.19
C ALA A 100 1.83 -10.74 1.42
N ILE A 101 2.31 -9.75 0.66
CA ILE A 101 1.47 -8.91 -0.20
C ILE A 101 0.88 -9.74 -1.34
N LEU A 102 1.70 -10.55 -2.02
CA LEU A 102 1.23 -11.37 -3.12
C LEU A 102 0.21 -12.41 -2.66
N ASP A 103 0.45 -13.07 -1.54
CA ASP A 103 -0.47 -14.08 -0.99
C ASP A 103 -1.86 -13.46 -0.70
N GLY A 104 -1.90 -12.30 -0.06
CA GLY A 104 -3.14 -11.57 0.21
C GLY A 104 -3.86 -11.10 -1.06
N GLN A 105 -3.10 -10.56 -2.01
CA GLN A 105 -3.67 -10.04 -3.26
C GLN A 105 -4.15 -11.14 -4.20
N VAL A 106 -3.44 -12.28 -4.28
CA VAL A 106 -3.86 -13.45 -5.08
C VAL A 106 -5.19 -13.99 -4.58
N THR A 107 -5.38 -14.12 -3.28
CA THR A 107 -6.64 -14.58 -2.69
C THR A 107 -7.81 -13.67 -3.08
N THR A 108 -7.62 -12.36 -2.96
CA THR A 108 -8.65 -11.37 -3.31
C THR A 108 -8.89 -11.35 -4.83
N PHE A 109 -7.84 -11.52 -5.64
CA PHE A 109 -7.94 -11.59 -7.10
C PHE A 109 -8.77 -12.81 -7.55
N ILE A 110 -8.56 -13.98 -6.93
CA ILE A 110 -9.37 -15.18 -7.21
C ILE A 110 -10.84 -14.92 -6.88
N ALA A 111 -11.14 -14.30 -5.72
CA ALA A 111 -12.50 -13.94 -5.36
C ALA A 111 -13.14 -12.98 -6.38
N ALA A 112 -12.41 -11.96 -6.82
CA ALA A 112 -12.86 -11.03 -7.85
C ALA A 112 -13.10 -11.72 -9.20
N LEU A 113 -12.24 -12.67 -9.59
CA LEU A 113 -12.40 -13.48 -10.80
C LEU A 113 -13.68 -14.33 -10.75
N VAL A 114 -13.94 -14.97 -9.63
CA VAL A 114 -15.16 -15.77 -9.42
C VAL A 114 -16.41 -14.87 -9.55
N LEU A 115 -16.39 -13.69 -8.91
CA LEU A 115 -17.47 -12.72 -9.01
C LEU A 115 -17.65 -12.17 -10.43
N MET A 116 -16.58 -12.04 -11.19
CA MET A 116 -16.65 -11.61 -12.59
C MET A 116 -17.31 -12.66 -13.49
N VAL A 117 -16.99 -13.95 -13.27
CA VAL A 117 -17.51 -15.06 -14.09
C VAL A 117 -18.94 -15.41 -13.69
N LEU A 118 -19.20 -15.57 -12.41
CA LEU A 118 -20.49 -16.05 -11.89
C LEU A 118 -21.46 -14.93 -11.54
N GLY A 119 -20.97 -13.70 -11.35
CA GLY A 119 -21.81 -12.55 -11.02
C GLY A 119 -22.69 -12.11 -12.18
N SER A 120 -23.74 -11.39 -11.87
CA SER A 120 -24.65 -10.77 -12.85
C SER A 120 -24.82 -9.28 -12.57
N GLY A 121 -25.17 -8.52 -13.60
CA GLY A 121 -25.53 -7.10 -13.47
C GLY A 121 -24.48 -6.27 -12.72
N THR A 122 -24.89 -5.64 -11.64
CA THR A 122 -24.06 -4.72 -10.84
C THR A 122 -22.89 -5.38 -10.12
N VAL A 123 -22.97 -6.70 -9.83
CA VAL A 123 -21.88 -7.46 -9.18
C VAL A 123 -20.67 -7.57 -10.09
N LYS A 124 -20.85 -7.67 -11.40
CA LYS A 124 -19.74 -7.63 -12.36
C LYS A 124 -19.00 -6.30 -12.33
N GLY A 125 -19.72 -5.18 -12.17
CA GLY A 125 -19.11 -3.86 -12.02
C GLY A 125 -18.16 -3.78 -10.80
N PHE A 126 -18.60 -4.36 -9.66
CA PHE A 126 -17.74 -4.50 -8.48
C PHE A 126 -16.50 -5.34 -8.78
N ALA A 127 -16.66 -6.51 -9.43
CA ALA A 127 -15.55 -7.40 -9.75
C ALA A 127 -14.50 -6.72 -10.65
N TYR A 128 -14.92 -5.99 -11.68
CA TYR A 128 -14.00 -5.26 -12.56
C TYR A 128 -13.21 -4.18 -11.81
N THR A 129 -13.90 -3.35 -11.03
CA THR A 129 -13.23 -2.29 -10.26
C THR A 129 -12.27 -2.88 -9.21
N LEU A 130 -12.64 -4.00 -8.58
CA LEU A 130 -11.79 -4.69 -7.63
C LEU A 130 -10.53 -5.27 -8.29
N MET A 131 -10.65 -5.93 -9.45
CA MET A 131 -9.50 -6.47 -10.19
C MET A 131 -8.51 -5.37 -10.60
N ILE A 132 -9.01 -4.26 -11.15
CA ILE A 132 -8.16 -3.10 -11.50
C ILE A 132 -7.47 -2.56 -10.25
N SER A 133 -8.21 -2.41 -9.16
CA SER A 133 -7.67 -1.92 -7.89
C SER A 133 -6.53 -2.79 -7.37
N ILE A 134 -6.65 -4.12 -7.44
CA ILE A 134 -5.60 -5.06 -7.03
C ILE A 134 -4.34 -4.87 -7.87
N ILE A 135 -4.47 -4.84 -9.19
CA ILE A 135 -3.34 -4.69 -10.11
C ILE A 135 -2.63 -3.34 -9.87
N LEU A 136 -3.39 -2.26 -9.76
CA LEU A 136 -2.83 -0.93 -9.54
C LEU A 136 -2.21 -0.79 -8.15
N SER A 137 -2.79 -1.40 -7.11
CA SER A 137 -2.22 -1.37 -5.75
C SER A 137 -0.89 -2.11 -5.68
N LEU A 138 -0.77 -3.26 -6.33
CA LEU A 138 0.50 -3.98 -6.45
C LEU A 138 1.55 -3.14 -7.20
N PHE A 139 1.17 -2.56 -8.32
CA PHE A 139 2.07 -1.73 -9.11
C PHE A 139 2.57 -0.52 -8.29
N THR A 140 1.68 0.22 -7.65
CA THR A 140 2.05 1.40 -6.88
C THR A 140 2.86 1.06 -5.63
N ALA A 141 2.52 0.00 -4.91
CA ALA A 141 3.24 -0.40 -3.70
C ALA A 141 4.63 -0.96 -4.02
N LEU A 142 4.77 -1.80 -5.03
CA LEU A 142 6.02 -2.49 -5.31
C LEU A 142 7.01 -1.66 -6.15
N PHE A 143 6.51 -0.86 -7.08
CA PHE A 143 7.36 -0.07 -7.97
C PHE A 143 7.46 1.39 -7.53
N ILE A 144 6.33 2.09 -7.44
CA ILE A 144 6.34 3.54 -7.20
C ILE A 144 6.80 3.83 -5.78
N ALA A 145 6.25 3.18 -4.76
CA ALA A 145 6.63 3.42 -3.37
C ALA A 145 8.10 3.03 -3.11
N LYS A 146 8.58 1.95 -3.72
CA LYS A 146 9.98 1.53 -3.63
C LYS A 146 10.93 2.56 -4.26
N TYR A 147 10.60 3.04 -5.45
CA TYR A 147 11.38 4.06 -6.14
C TYR A 147 11.42 5.36 -5.35
N LEU A 148 10.27 5.85 -4.86
CA LEU A 148 10.17 7.04 -4.04
C LEU A 148 10.97 6.91 -2.74
N THR A 149 10.86 5.78 -2.04
CA THR A 149 11.61 5.55 -0.80
C THR A 149 13.13 5.63 -1.04
N ARG A 150 13.61 5.08 -2.14
CA ARG A 150 15.03 5.18 -2.53
C ARG A 150 15.42 6.60 -2.93
N ALA A 151 14.55 7.32 -3.63
CA ALA A 151 14.78 8.71 -4.03
C ALA A 151 14.89 9.62 -2.80
N PHE A 152 14.03 9.48 -1.81
CA PHE A 152 14.12 10.22 -0.55
C PHE A 152 15.42 9.93 0.21
N TYR A 153 15.88 8.69 0.22
CA TYR A 153 17.18 8.34 0.77
C TYR A 153 18.33 9.04 0.02
N GLY A 154 18.25 9.12 -1.30
CA GLY A 154 19.24 9.79 -2.16
C GLY A 154 19.32 11.31 -1.93
N VAL A 155 18.21 11.97 -1.65
CA VAL A 155 18.12 13.42 -1.37
C VAL A 155 18.70 13.80 0.00
N GLY A 156 19.14 12.83 0.82
CA GLY A 156 19.83 13.09 2.07
C GLY A 156 19.03 12.77 3.33
N VAL A 157 17.83 12.23 3.20
CA VAL A 157 17.03 11.76 4.34
C VAL A 157 17.52 10.39 4.78
N ARG A 158 18.68 10.35 5.48
CA ARG A 158 19.36 9.10 5.87
C ARG A 158 19.18 8.74 7.34
N ALA A 159 18.65 9.66 8.16
CA ALA A 159 18.50 9.42 9.59
C ALA A 159 17.36 8.43 9.89
N GLU A 160 17.64 7.40 10.67
CA GLU A 160 16.67 6.37 11.10
C GLU A 160 15.40 6.97 11.74
N LYS A 161 15.52 8.13 12.39
CA LYS A 161 14.41 8.87 13.01
C LYS A 161 13.26 9.18 12.03
N PHE A 162 13.57 9.41 10.76
CA PHE A 162 12.58 9.79 9.74
C PHE A 162 11.80 8.61 9.20
N TYR A 163 12.35 7.39 9.36
CA TYR A 163 11.69 6.15 8.93
C TYR A 163 10.79 5.54 10.02
N GLY A 164 10.56 6.30 11.09
CA GLY A 164 9.69 5.96 12.22
C GLY A 164 10.46 5.39 13.41
N LYS A 165 9.86 5.50 14.61
CA LYS A 165 10.45 4.98 15.86
C LYS A 165 10.54 3.46 15.79
N ALA A 166 11.68 2.92 15.37
CA ALA A 166 11.98 1.51 15.51
C ALA A 166 12.12 1.21 17.03
N LYS A 167 11.27 0.33 17.54
CA LYS A 167 11.41 -0.15 18.91
C LYS A 167 12.69 -1.01 18.93
N LYS A 168 13.81 -0.46 19.41
CA LYS A 168 15.06 -1.21 19.57
C LYS A 168 14.73 -2.50 20.34
N ARG A 169 14.84 -3.65 19.71
CA ARG A 169 14.82 -4.92 20.42
C ARG A 169 15.97 -4.86 21.40
N LYS A 170 15.70 -4.84 22.71
CA LYS A 170 16.70 -5.10 23.72
C LYS A 170 17.24 -6.49 23.40
N VAL A 171 18.44 -6.55 22.86
CA VAL A 171 19.20 -7.79 22.79
C VAL A 171 19.45 -8.14 24.25
N ILE A 172 18.68 -9.08 24.76
CA ILE A 172 18.98 -9.72 26.04
C ILE A 172 20.26 -10.48 25.75
N ARG A 173 21.41 -9.88 26.10
CA ARG A 173 22.65 -10.62 26.25
C ARG A 173 22.41 -11.58 27.41
N PHE A 174 22.11 -12.83 27.10
CA PHE A 174 22.38 -13.89 28.03
C PHE A 174 23.89 -13.94 28.16
N VAL A 175 24.37 -13.35 29.24
CA VAL A 175 25.73 -13.54 29.71
C VAL A 175 25.86 -15.03 30.02
N GLN A 176 26.67 -15.70 29.22
CA GLN A 176 27.20 -17.01 29.61
C GLN A 176 28.06 -16.79 30.87
N ASN A 177 27.62 -17.35 31.95
CA ASN A 177 28.49 -17.82 33.01
C ASN A 177 28.47 -19.34 32.99
#